data_15f53ba246af0c6c6bdf796ba235f3a1
#
_entry.id   15f53ba246af0c6c6bdf796ba235f3a1
#
_cell.length_a   1.000
_cell.length_b   1.000
_cell.length_c   1.000
_cell.angle_alpha   90.00
_cell.angle_beta   90.00
_cell.angle_gamma   90.00
#
_symmetry.space_group_name_H-M   'P 1'
#
loop_
_entity.id
_entity.type
_entity.pdbx_description
1 polymer ?
#
loop_
_entity_poly.entity_id
_entity_poly.type
_entity_poly.pdbx_seq_one_letter_code
_entity_poly.pdbx_strand_id
1 'polypeptide(L)'
;MSFPVPRAPKMRTLLTASYTPVHREVSAGGIIIDFARQSLPAAIIARINRAGRVEWCLPKGHIEEAETLEEAAQREIEEETGIRGDILHSLGNIEYWFTSSGQRIHKTVHHYLLKATGGEITIDNDPDHEAVDVAWVPFTDLHRRLSFANERHIADLAREFIQSRI
;
A
#
# COMPACT_ATOMS: atom_id res chain seq x y z
N MET A 1 -21.61 18.60 60.50
CA MET A 1 -21.06 19.18 59.29
C MET A 1 -20.77 18.04 58.31
N SER A 2 -21.57 17.88 57.25
CA SER A 2 -21.24 16.95 56.17
C SER A 2 -20.43 17.72 55.14
N PHE A 3 -19.24 17.25 54.87
CA PHE A 3 -18.43 17.77 53.77
C PHE A 3 -19.05 17.29 52.45
N PRO A 4 -19.20 18.15 51.45
CA PRO A 4 -19.68 17.68 50.15
C PRO A 4 -18.67 16.67 49.62
N VAL A 5 -19.17 15.48 49.35
CA VAL A 5 -18.40 14.48 48.64
C VAL A 5 -18.03 15.09 47.28
N PRO A 6 -16.75 15.20 46.95
CA PRO A 6 -16.39 15.69 45.64
C PRO A 6 -17.05 14.81 44.60
N ARG A 7 -17.86 15.42 43.73
CA ARG A 7 -18.41 14.72 42.57
C ARG A 7 -17.26 14.03 41.85
N ALA A 8 -17.41 12.74 41.64
CA ALA A 8 -16.48 11.98 40.83
C ALA A 8 -16.19 12.77 39.54
N PRO A 9 -14.93 12.97 39.21
CA PRO A 9 -14.57 13.78 38.10
C PRO A 9 -15.21 13.21 36.80
N LYS A 10 -15.38 14.08 35.84
CA LYS A 10 -16.00 13.86 34.55
C LYS A 10 -15.29 12.74 33.72
N MET A 11 -14.84 11.68 34.40
CA MET A 11 -14.15 10.55 33.76
C MET A 11 -14.99 9.90 32.68
N ARG A 12 -16.32 9.89 32.84
CA ARG A 12 -17.22 9.36 31.81
C ARG A 12 -17.14 10.14 30.47
N THR A 13 -17.06 11.48 30.60
CA THR A 13 -16.97 12.32 29.37
C THR A 13 -15.59 12.21 28.74
N LEU A 14 -14.53 12.10 29.53
CA LEU A 14 -13.16 11.92 29.02
C LEU A 14 -12.98 10.54 28.35
N LEU A 15 -13.53 9.47 28.95
CA LEU A 15 -13.48 8.13 28.38
C LEU A 15 -14.30 8.06 27.10
N THR A 16 -15.46 8.71 27.03
CA THR A 16 -16.28 8.74 25.81
C THR A 16 -15.62 9.58 24.72
N ALA A 17 -14.96 10.68 25.05
CA ALA A 17 -14.24 11.54 24.10
C ALA A 17 -12.96 10.88 23.57
N SER A 18 -12.28 10.03 24.38
CA SER A 18 -11.06 9.31 23.98
C SER A 18 -11.35 7.96 23.33
N TYR A 19 -12.57 7.47 23.38
CA TYR A 19 -12.97 6.15 22.88
C TYR A 19 -13.67 6.27 21.52
N THR A 20 -12.97 6.85 20.54
CA THR A 20 -13.42 6.76 19.14
C THR A 20 -12.98 5.41 18.59
N PRO A 21 -13.91 4.54 18.16
CA PRO A 21 -13.52 3.26 17.58
C PRO A 21 -12.61 3.49 16.37
N VAL A 22 -11.48 2.79 16.35
CA VAL A 22 -10.55 2.82 15.24
C VAL A 22 -10.84 1.61 14.36
N HIS A 23 -11.19 1.86 13.11
CA HIS A 23 -11.30 0.80 12.12
C HIS A 23 -9.93 0.54 11.51
N ARG A 24 -9.47 -0.70 11.57
CA ARG A 24 -8.17 -1.10 11.02
C ARG A 24 -8.34 -1.76 9.66
N GLU A 25 -7.57 -1.28 8.69
CA GLU A 25 -7.50 -1.86 7.36
C GLU A 25 -6.07 -2.31 7.07
N VAL A 26 -5.92 -3.47 6.44
CA VAL A 26 -4.63 -4.02 6.07
C VAL A 26 -4.63 -4.34 4.60
N SER A 27 -3.61 -3.86 3.90
CA SER A 27 -3.38 -4.13 2.48
C SER A 27 -1.97 -4.65 2.28
N ALA A 28 -1.74 -5.29 1.15
CA ALA A 28 -0.43 -5.75 0.73
C ALA A 28 -0.23 -5.51 -0.76
N GLY A 29 1.01 -5.28 -1.13
CA GLY A 29 1.41 -5.05 -2.50
C GLY A 29 2.91 -4.88 -2.59
N GLY A 30 3.39 -4.10 -3.54
CA GLY A 30 4.80 -3.80 -3.60
C GLY A 30 5.34 -3.48 -4.97
N ILE A 31 6.63 -3.73 -5.13
CA ILE A 31 7.39 -3.45 -6.34
C ILE A 31 7.69 -4.78 -7.03
N ILE A 32 7.18 -4.94 -8.25
CA ILE A 32 7.46 -6.11 -9.08
C ILE A 32 8.38 -5.71 -10.22
N ILE A 33 9.51 -6.40 -10.32
CA ILE A 33 10.58 -6.08 -11.28
C ILE A 33 10.81 -7.26 -12.21
N ASP A 34 10.93 -6.95 -13.51
CA ASP A 34 11.40 -7.91 -14.48
C ASP A 34 12.94 -7.87 -14.55
N PHE A 35 13.57 -8.79 -13.81
CA PHE A 35 15.02 -8.89 -13.72
C PHE A 35 15.67 -9.45 -15.01
N ALA A 36 14.88 -9.99 -15.93
CA ALA A 36 15.40 -10.47 -17.22
C ALA A 36 15.69 -9.31 -18.18
N ARG A 37 15.17 -8.13 -17.92
CA ARG A 37 15.38 -6.95 -18.76
C ARG A 37 16.42 -6.03 -18.12
N GLN A 38 17.30 -5.49 -18.96
CA GLN A 38 18.45 -4.70 -18.49
C GLN A 38 18.05 -3.45 -17.71
N SER A 39 16.96 -2.80 -18.06
CA SER A 39 16.47 -1.61 -17.37
C SER A 39 15.83 -1.90 -16.00
N LEU A 40 15.69 -3.18 -15.62
CA LEU A 40 15.02 -3.61 -14.39
C LEU A 40 13.65 -2.91 -14.24
N PRO A 41 12.72 -3.03 -15.21
CA PRO A 41 11.48 -2.29 -15.16
C PRO A 41 10.57 -2.80 -14.05
N ALA A 42 9.90 -1.86 -13.38
CA ALA A 42 8.86 -2.13 -12.41
C ALA A 42 7.50 -1.77 -12.97
N ALA A 43 6.48 -2.57 -12.66
CA ALA A 43 5.11 -2.28 -13.07
C ALA A 43 4.41 -1.41 -12.05
N ILE A 44 3.93 -0.27 -12.48
CA ILE A 44 3.15 0.66 -11.65
C ILE A 44 1.81 0.98 -12.31
N ILE A 45 0.87 1.44 -11.51
CA ILE A 45 -0.49 1.75 -11.97
C ILE A 45 -0.79 3.24 -11.82
N ALA A 46 -1.69 3.72 -12.67
CA ALA A 46 -2.21 5.08 -12.61
C ALA A 46 -3.65 5.07 -12.13
N ARG A 47 -3.99 6.01 -11.27
CA ARG A 47 -5.35 6.26 -10.78
C ARG A 47 -5.69 7.72 -10.96
N ILE A 48 -6.97 8.04 -11.09
CA ILE A 48 -7.44 9.42 -11.11
C ILE A 48 -7.95 9.77 -9.71
N ASN A 49 -7.36 10.81 -9.12
CA ASN A 49 -7.77 11.29 -7.80
C ASN A 49 -9.05 12.14 -7.88
N ARG A 50 -9.56 12.57 -6.71
CA ARG A 50 -10.80 13.37 -6.61
C ARG A 50 -10.71 14.71 -7.34
N ALA A 51 -9.50 15.25 -7.53
CA ALA A 51 -9.26 16.50 -8.28
C ALA A 51 -9.15 16.26 -9.79
N GLY A 52 -9.33 15.02 -10.27
CA GLY A 52 -9.22 14.66 -11.68
C GLY A 52 -7.79 14.51 -12.19
N ARG A 53 -6.81 14.45 -11.30
CA ARG A 53 -5.41 14.30 -11.65
C ARG A 53 -4.98 12.84 -11.65
N VAL A 54 -4.08 12.50 -12.57
CA VAL A 54 -3.47 11.18 -12.65
C VAL A 54 -2.38 11.06 -11.59
N GLU A 55 -2.46 10.00 -10.79
CA GLU A 55 -1.45 9.67 -9.79
C GLU A 55 -0.89 8.28 -10.10
N TRP A 56 0.44 8.17 -10.11
CA TRP A 56 1.14 6.89 -10.29
C TRP A 56 1.51 6.31 -8.94
N CYS A 57 1.17 5.05 -8.75
CA CYS A 57 1.36 4.37 -7.47
C CYS A 57 1.73 2.90 -7.63
N LEU A 58 2.22 2.34 -6.52
CA LEU A 58 2.51 0.92 -6.43
C LEU A 58 1.20 0.12 -6.34
N PRO A 59 1.11 -1.04 -7.01
CA PRO A 59 -0.06 -1.91 -6.90
C PRO A 59 -0.21 -2.47 -5.49
N LYS A 60 -1.43 -2.48 -4.98
CA LYS A 60 -1.76 -2.99 -3.65
C LYS A 60 -3.26 -3.19 -3.51
N GLY A 61 -3.67 -3.98 -2.54
CA GLY A 61 -5.08 -4.13 -2.21
C GLY A 61 -5.30 -4.87 -0.90
N HIS A 62 -6.56 -4.99 -0.53
CA HIS A 62 -6.99 -5.59 0.73
C HIS A 62 -6.67 -7.08 0.80
N ILE A 63 -6.29 -7.53 2.00
CA ILE A 63 -6.07 -8.94 2.29
C ILE A 63 -7.42 -9.64 2.36
N GLU A 64 -7.53 -10.79 1.72
CA GLU A 64 -8.69 -11.67 1.83
C GLU A 64 -8.53 -12.64 2.99
N GLU A 65 -9.65 -13.21 3.44
CA GLU A 65 -9.66 -14.17 4.54
C GLU A 65 -8.75 -15.37 4.20
N ALA A 66 -7.98 -15.79 5.19
CA ALA A 66 -7.02 -16.90 5.11
C ALA A 66 -5.81 -16.68 4.17
N GLU A 67 -5.64 -15.49 3.60
CA GLU A 67 -4.43 -15.14 2.86
C GLU A 67 -3.30 -14.72 3.81
N THR A 68 -2.07 -15.09 3.47
CA THR A 68 -0.89 -14.43 4.05
C THR A 68 -0.70 -13.05 3.40
N LEU A 69 0.11 -12.20 4.03
CA LEU A 69 0.46 -10.90 3.44
C LEU A 69 1.15 -11.07 2.08
N GLU A 70 2.04 -12.05 1.96
CA GLU A 70 2.76 -12.35 0.72
C GLU A 70 1.82 -12.82 -0.38
N GLU A 71 0.88 -13.71 -0.06
CA GLU A 71 -0.12 -14.20 -1.01
C GLU A 71 -1.03 -13.06 -1.49
N ALA A 72 -1.44 -12.19 -0.58
CA ALA A 72 -2.24 -11.02 -0.92
C ALA A 72 -1.47 -10.07 -1.85
N ALA A 73 -0.19 -9.82 -1.56
CA ALA A 73 0.65 -8.99 -2.42
C ALA A 73 0.78 -9.57 -3.82
N GLN A 74 1.02 -10.87 -3.94
CA GLN A 74 1.11 -11.55 -5.24
C GLN A 74 -0.20 -11.45 -6.02
N ARG A 75 -1.32 -11.71 -5.37
CA ARG A 75 -2.65 -11.65 -5.99
C ARG A 75 -3.02 -10.23 -6.43
N GLU A 76 -2.86 -9.25 -5.56
CA GLU A 76 -3.20 -7.85 -5.87
C GLU A 76 -2.34 -7.28 -6.99
N ILE A 77 -1.05 -7.59 -7.00
CA ILE A 77 -0.15 -7.15 -8.07
C ILE A 77 -0.59 -7.77 -9.41
N GLU A 78 -0.93 -9.05 -9.43
CA GLU A 78 -1.42 -9.70 -10.66
C GLU A 78 -2.75 -9.11 -11.12
N GLU A 79 -3.69 -8.87 -10.21
CA GLU A 79 -4.99 -8.26 -10.54
C GLU A 79 -4.82 -6.85 -11.11
N GLU A 80 -3.99 -6.02 -10.50
CA GLU A 80 -3.84 -4.62 -10.88
C GLU A 80 -2.89 -4.40 -12.08
N THR A 81 -1.87 -5.24 -12.25
CA THR A 81 -0.85 -5.05 -13.29
C THR A 81 -0.84 -6.11 -14.37
N GLY A 82 -1.42 -7.28 -14.12
CA GLY A 82 -1.33 -8.44 -15.01
C GLY A 82 -0.09 -9.29 -14.82
N ILE A 83 0.82 -8.91 -13.93
CA ILE A 83 2.13 -9.57 -13.77
C ILE A 83 2.14 -10.48 -12.55
N ARG A 84 2.54 -11.74 -12.78
CA ARG A 84 2.80 -12.72 -11.73
C ARG A 84 4.24 -12.62 -11.27
N GLY A 85 4.46 -12.84 -9.97
CA GLY A 85 5.80 -12.82 -9.44
C GLY A 85 5.97 -13.59 -8.13
N ASP A 86 7.23 -13.79 -7.80
CA ASP A 86 7.66 -14.43 -6.55
C ASP A 86 8.18 -13.38 -5.57
N ILE A 87 7.86 -13.57 -4.29
CA ILE A 87 8.36 -12.70 -3.22
C ILE A 87 9.87 -12.89 -3.06
N LEU A 88 10.61 -11.78 -3.08
CA LEU A 88 12.04 -11.77 -2.80
C LEU A 88 12.35 -11.26 -1.41
N HIS A 89 11.68 -10.19 -0.96
CA HIS A 89 12.04 -9.51 0.28
C HIS A 89 10.90 -8.60 0.74
N SER A 90 10.78 -8.43 2.07
CA SER A 90 9.88 -7.43 2.63
C SER A 90 10.55 -6.05 2.58
N LEU A 91 9.80 -5.05 2.16
CA LEU A 91 10.24 -3.66 2.09
C LEU A 91 9.68 -2.81 3.25
N GLY A 92 8.97 -3.44 4.19
CA GLY A 92 8.35 -2.74 5.28
C GLY A 92 6.92 -2.30 4.99
N ASN A 93 6.39 -1.45 5.82
CA ASN A 93 5.01 -1.00 5.69
C ASN A 93 4.89 0.52 5.74
N ILE A 94 3.75 1.01 5.23
CA ILE A 94 3.34 2.41 5.32
C ILE A 94 2.04 2.44 6.10
N GLU A 95 1.92 3.39 7.03
CA GLU A 95 0.72 3.59 7.83
C GLU A 95 0.02 4.88 7.46
N TYR A 96 -1.29 4.83 7.34
CA TYR A 96 -2.14 5.98 7.09
C TYR A 96 -3.20 6.11 8.18
N TRP A 97 -3.42 7.34 8.65
CA TRP A 97 -4.50 7.68 9.55
C TRP A 97 -5.41 8.69 8.86
N PHE A 98 -6.69 8.37 8.75
CA PHE A 98 -7.67 9.27 8.13
C PHE A 98 -9.06 9.03 8.70
N THR A 99 -9.96 9.98 8.44
CA THR A 99 -11.36 9.88 8.83
C THR A 99 -12.21 9.72 7.58
N SER A 100 -13.08 8.72 7.59
CA SER A 100 -14.03 8.46 6.50
C SER A 100 -15.39 8.09 7.10
N SER A 101 -16.46 8.74 6.63
CA SER A 101 -17.83 8.52 7.12
C SER A 101 -17.96 8.58 8.65
N GLY A 102 -17.27 9.53 9.27
CA GLY A 102 -17.26 9.71 10.73
C GLY A 102 -16.44 8.69 11.50
N GLN A 103 -15.78 7.76 10.81
CA GLN A 103 -14.90 6.76 11.40
C GLN A 103 -13.44 7.15 11.27
N ARG A 104 -12.67 6.90 12.35
CA ARG A 104 -11.21 7.01 12.30
C ARG A 104 -10.65 5.69 11.77
N ILE A 105 -9.85 5.78 10.71
CA ILE A 105 -9.29 4.63 10.02
C ILE A 105 -7.78 4.62 10.19
N HIS A 106 -7.24 3.47 10.60
CA HIS A 106 -5.81 3.16 10.58
C HIS A 106 -5.54 2.11 9.52
N LYS A 107 -4.91 2.52 8.42
CA LYS A 107 -4.59 1.65 7.31
C LYS A 107 -3.10 1.35 7.30
N THR A 108 -2.76 0.07 7.23
CA THR A 108 -1.38 -0.41 7.09
C THR A 108 -1.24 -1.11 5.74
N VAL A 109 -0.25 -0.69 4.95
CA VAL A 109 0.07 -1.32 3.66
C VAL A 109 1.44 -1.96 3.76
N HIS A 110 1.48 -3.29 3.63
CA HIS A 110 2.73 -4.05 3.62
C HIS A 110 3.26 -4.12 2.19
N HIS A 111 4.52 -3.77 2.01
CA HIS A 111 5.17 -3.74 0.70
C HIS A 111 6.26 -4.81 0.60
N TYR A 112 6.31 -5.46 -0.55
CA TYR A 112 7.29 -6.49 -0.88
C TYR A 112 8.00 -6.16 -2.18
N LEU A 113 9.21 -6.68 -2.32
CA LEU A 113 9.89 -6.73 -3.60
C LEU A 113 9.61 -8.09 -4.22
N LEU A 114 9.16 -8.10 -5.47
CA LEU A 114 8.82 -9.31 -6.21
C LEU A 114 9.64 -9.40 -7.49
N LYS A 115 9.96 -10.63 -7.87
CA LYS A 115 10.53 -10.96 -9.17
C LYS A 115 9.41 -11.37 -10.12
N ALA A 116 9.26 -10.67 -11.23
CA ALA A 116 8.30 -11.04 -12.27
C ALA A 116 8.65 -12.41 -12.87
N THR A 117 7.64 -13.28 -12.98
CA THR A 117 7.79 -14.63 -13.50
C THR A 117 6.91 -14.90 -14.71
N GLY A 118 5.94 -14.05 -15.01
CA GLY A 118 5.05 -14.22 -16.15
C GLY A 118 3.97 -13.17 -16.22
N GLY A 119 3.13 -13.30 -17.22
CA GLY A 119 2.03 -12.39 -17.48
C GLY A 119 2.42 -11.24 -18.41
N GLU A 120 1.44 -10.42 -18.73
CA GLU A 120 1.59 -9.20 -19.54
C GLU A 120 0.89 -8.06 -18.83
N ILE A 121 1.42 -6.85 -18.93
CA ILE A 121 0.79 -5.68 -18.28
C ILE A 121 -0.60 -5.43 -18.87
N THR A 122 -1.57 -5.34 -17.98
CA THR A 122 -2.96 -5.03 -18.31
C THR A 122 -3.69 -4.56 -17.07
N ILE A 123 -4.68 -3.67 -17.24
CA ILE A 123 -5.60 -3.27 -16.17
C ILE A 123 -6.91 -4.06 -16.21
N ASP A 124 -7.08 -4.95 -17.18
CA ASP A 124 -8.35 -5.65 -17.40
C ASP A 124 -8.69 -6.67 -16.32
N ASN A 125 -7.71 -7.09 -15.52
CA ASN A 125 -7.89 -8.08 -14.46
C ASN A 125 -8.20 -7.47 -13.09
N ASP A 126 -8.23 -6.15 -12.99
CA ASP A 126 -8.57 -5.46 -11.74
C ASP A 126 -10.08 -5.51 -11.52
N PRO A 127 -10.59 -6.27 -10.49
CA PRO A 127 -12.01 -6.40 -10.25
C PRO A 127 -12.68 -5.10 -9.83
N ASP A 128 -11.93 -4.17 -9.23
CA ASP A 128 -12.44 -2.88 -8.76
C ASP A 128 -12.38 -1.79 -9.84
N HIS A 129 -11.69 -2.04 -10.95
CA HIS A 129 -11.51 -1.12 -12.07
C HIS A 129 -11.05 0.28 -11.65
N GLU A 130 -10.24 0.38 -10.62
CA GLU A 130 -9.72 1.64 -10.11
C GLU A 130 -8.54 2.19 -10.92
N ALA A 131 -7.72 1.29 -11.47
CA ALA A 131 -6.60 1.70 -12.31
C ALA A 131 -7.06 2.10 -13.69
N VAL A 132 -6.53 3.21 -14.21
CA VAL A 132 -6.81 3.70 -15.56
C VAL A 132 -5.68 3.42 -16.53
N ASP A 133 -4.51 3.06 -16.03
CA ASP A 133 -3.34 2.71 -16.85
C ASP A 133 -2.36 1.85 -16.04
N VAL A 134 -1.48 1.16 -16.75
CA VAL A 134 -0.38 0.39 -16.18
C VAL A 134 0.84 0.58 -17.06
N ALA A 135 2.01 0.70 -16.46
CA ALA A 135 3.25 0.90 -17.23
C ALA A 135 4.43 0.18 -16.60
N TRP A 136 5.31 -0.32 -17.47
CA TRP A 136 6.67 -0.69 -17.08
C TRP A 136 7.52 0.57 -17.03
N VAL A 137 8.20 0.79 -15.90
CA VAL A 137 9.06 1.95 -15.69
C VAL A 137 10.46 1.47 -15.33
N PRO A 138 11.51 1.91 -16.04
CA PRO A 138 12.87 1.57 -15.66
C PRO A 138 13.10 1.87 -14.19
N PHE A 139 13.82 1.00 -13.48
CA PHE A 139 14.00 1.16 -12.03
C PHE A 139 14.66 2.49 -11.68
N THR A 140 15.55 2.99 -12.52
CA THR A 140 16.19 4.30 -12.32
C THR A 140 15.19 5.47 -12.34
N ASP A 141 14.03 5.28 -12.97
CA ASP A 141 12.99 6.31 -13.07
C ASP A 141 11.86 6.12 -12.04
N LEU A 142 11.83 4.99 -11.34
CA LEU A 142 10.72 4.63 -10.47
C LEU A 142 10.46 5.68 -9.39
N HIS A 143 11.50 6.12 -8.69
CA HIS A 143 11.38 7.08 -7.61
C HIS A 143 10.66 8.36 -8.06
N ARG A 144 11.08 8.95 -9.18
CA ARG A 144 10.49 10.20 -9.67
C ARG A 144 9.10 10.03 -10.31
N ARG A 145 8.76 8.81 -10.75
CA ARG A 145 7.46 8.52 -11.36
C ARG A 145 6.36 8.32 -10.34
N LEU A 146 6.68 7.85 -9.14
CA LEU A 146 5.72 7.66 -8.07
C LEU A 146 5.25 9.00 -7.51
N SER A 147 3.94 9.15 -7.38
CA SER A 147 3.32 10.40 -6.94
C SER A 147 3.43 10.65 -5.43
N PHE A 148 3.66 9.59 -4.62
CA PHE A 148 3.61 9.68 -3.17
C PHE A 148 4.99 9.51 -2.53
N ALA A 149 5.33 10.41 -1.59
CA ALA A 149 6.63 10.43 -0.91
C ALA A 149 6.93 9.13 -0.14
N ASN A 150 5.92 8.56 0.51
CA ASN A 150 6.08 7.31 1.24
C ASN A 150 6.34 6.12 0.32
N GLU A 151 5.74 6.08 -0.87
CA GLU A 151 6.03 5.05 -1.87
C GLU A 151 7.41 5.27 -2.51
N ARG A 152 7.84 6.50 -2.68
CA ARG A 152 9.21 6.80 -3.12
C ARG A 152 10.23 6.26 -2.12
N HIS A 153 9.92 6.32 -0.82
CA HIS A 153 10.77 5.73 0.22
C HIS A 153 10.85 4.20 0.08
N ILE A 154 9.73 3.54 -0.23
CA ILE A 154 9.71 2.09 -0.51
C ILE A 154 10.60 1.77 -1.73
N ALA A 155 10.57 2.59 -2.77
CA ALA A 155 11.45 2.42 -3.93
C ALA A 155 12.94 2.55 -3.54
N ASP A 156 13.28 3.46 -2.63
CA ASP A 156 14.64 3.62 -2.14
C ASP A 156 15.10 2.39 -1.34
N LEU A 157 14.22 1.79 -0.54
CA LEU A 157 14.53 0.55 0.18
C LEU A 157 14.75 -0.62 -0.79
N ALA A 158 13.97 -0.69 -1.87
CA ALA A 158 14.18 -1.68 -2.92
C ALA A 158 15.53 -1.50 -3.60
N ARG A 159 15.92 -0.25 -3.87
CA ARG A 159 17.23 0.06 -4.45
C ARG A 159 18.38 -0.43 -3.56
N GLU A 160 18.32 -0.14 -2.27
CA GLU A 160 19.32 -0.62 -1.31
C GLU A 160 19.44 -2.14 -1.31
N PHE A 161 18.30 -2.84 -1.33
CA PHE A 161 18.29 -4.31 -1.39
C PHE A 161 18.95 -4.83 -2.67
N ILE A 162 18.60 -4.28 -3.82
CA ILE A 162 19.14 -4.69 -5.12
C ILE A 162 20.64 -4.43 -5.19
N GLN A 163 21.08 -3.24 -4.76
CA GLN A 163 22.50 -2.85 -4.77
C GLN A 163 23.36 -3.72 -3.85
N SER A 164 22.82 -4.16 -2.72
CA SER A 164 23.55 -5.02 -1.77
C SER A 164 23.78 -6.44 -2.30
N ARG A 165 23.16 -6.82 -3.41
CA ARG A 165 23.22 -8.18 -4.01
C ARG A 165 24.09 -8.26 -5.26
N ILE A 166 24.67 -7.15 -5.68
CA ILE A 166 25.57 -7.08 -6.85
C ILE A 166 27.00 -7.32 -6.43
#